data_fc12c43ac710d929e028487e9974bc1a
#
_entry.id   fc12c43ac710d929e028487e9974bc1a
#
_cell.length_a   1.000
_cell.length_b   1.000
_cell.length_c   1.000
_cell.angle_alpha   90.00
_cell.angle_beta   90.00
_cell.angle_gamma   90.00
#
_symmetry.space_group_name_H-M   'P 1'
#
loop_
_entity.id
_entity.type
_entity.pdbx_description
1 polymer ?
#
loop_
_entity_poly.entity_id
_entity_poly.type
_entity_poly.pdbx_seq_one_letter_code
_entity_poly.pdbx_strand_id
1 'polypeptide(L)'
;LLEKRKKTQDTALYQYGPGQFNYHKLLSAAQGTMGIVTWASLRCEALPKVQKFFLVPAERLDNVINFAYKLLRIRFHDELLLLNGSDFAAVLGQSAEQIEGLQQQLPPWTLVFALAGRDLLPQERVAFMEEDIADIAGQCGLRIESEINGVRAEQVQQTVLNPSTEPYWKQRSKGACQDIFFLTTLNR
;
A
#
# COMPACT_ATOMS: atom_id res chain seq x y z
N LEU A 1 -9.75 -29.61 -16.38
CA LEU A 1 -8.60 -28.69 -16.17
C LEU A 1 -7.31 -29.27 -16.76
N LEU A 2 -6.93 -30.52 -16.44
CA LEU A 2 -5.73 -31.19 -16.95
C LEU A 2 -5.77 -31.40 -18.47
N GLU A 3 -6.92 -31.78 -19.04
CA GLU A 3 -7.06 -31.92 -20.49
C GLU A 3 -6.98 -30.57 -21.23
N LYS A 4 -7.51 -29.52 -20.63
CA LYS A 4 -7.42 -28.15 -21.18
C LYS A 4 -5.96 -27.66 -21.18
N ARG A 5 -5.20 -27.95 -20.12
CA ARG A 5 -3.77 -27.69 -20.03
C ARG A 5 -2.95 -28.38 -21.11
N LYS A 6 -3.25 -29.69 -21.35
CA LYS A 6 -2.60 -30.48 -22.40
C LYS A 6 -2.87 -29.90 -23.80
N LYS A 7 -4.07 -29.36 -24.03
CA LYS A 7 -4.45 -28.79 -25.34
C LYS A 7 -3.83 -27.43 -25.61
N THR A 8 -3.65 -26.60 -24.59
CA THR A 8 -3.14 -25.22 -24.76
C THR A 8 -1.65 -25.09 -24.60
N GLN A 9 -0.97 -26.12 -24.11
CA GLN A 9 0.47 -26.11 -23.72
C GLN A 9 0.86 -24.94 -22.80
N ASP A 10 -0.12 -24.25 -22.25
CA ASP A 10 0.06 -23.04 -21.49
C ASP A 10 -0.08 -23.35 -20.00
N THR A 11 1.03 -23.43 -19.31
CA THR A 11 1.10 -23.71 -17.88
C THR A 11 0.87 -22.47 -17.01
N ALA A 12 0.87 -21.27 -17.61
CA ALA A 12 0.84 -20.01 -16.87
C ALA A 12 -0.58 -19.53 -16.52
N LEU A 13 -1.61 -19.96 -17.26
CA LEU A 13 -2.98 -19.43 -17.16
C LEU A 13 -3.85 -20.03 -16.05
N TYR A 14 -3.42 -21.11 -15.39
CA TYR A 14 -4.25 -21.81 -14.42
C TYR A 14 -3.69 -21.72 -13.01
N GLN A 15 -4.50 -21.22 -12.11
CA GLN A 15 -4.20 -21.31 -10.68
C GLN A 15 -4.29 -22.77 -10.22
N TYR A 16 -3.43 -23.13 -9.28
CA TYR A 16 -3.49 -24.43 -8.64
C TYR A 16 -4.82 -24.58 -7.88
N GLY A 17 -5.49 -25.69 -8.09
CA GLY A 17 -6.72 -26.00 -7.37
C GLY A 17 -6.48 -26.40 -5.91
N PRO A 18 -7.56 -26.60 -5.14
CA PRO A 18 -7.47 -27.09 -3.77
C PRO A 18 -6.69 -28.42 -3.71
N GLY A 19 -5.77 -28.53 -2.77
CA GLY A 19 -4.93 -29.73 -2.58
C GLY A 19 -3.73 -29.86 -3.51
N GLN A 20 -3.52 -28.92 -4.42
CA GLN A 20 -2.30 -28.89 -5.23
C GLN A 20 -1.20 -28.08 -4.51
N PHE A 21 0.02 -28.66 -4.53
CA PHE A 21 1.16 -28.00 -3.91
C PHE A 21 1.71 -26.90 -4.82
N ASN A 22 1.82 -25.68 -4.28
CA ASN A 22 2.34 -24.53 -5.01
C ASN A 22 3.78 -24.25 -4.61
N TYR A 23 4.72 -24.70 -5.43
CA TYR A 23 6.16 -24.48 -5.20
C TYR A 23 6.57 -23.01 -5.14
N HIS A 24 5.86 -22.12 -5.82
CA HIS A 24 6.17 -20.68 -5.77
C HIS A 24 6.02 -20.11 -4.35
N LYS A 25 5.09 -20.65 -3.55
CA LYS A 25 4.91 -20.23 -2.16
C LYS A 25 6.06 -20.62 -1.24
N LEU A 26 6.81 -21.67 -1.58
CA LEU A 26 8.02 -22.04 -0.83
C LEU A 26 9.19 -21.10 -1.10
N LEU A 27 9.27 -20.60 -2.34
CA LEU A 27 10.34 -19.69 -2.73
C LEU A 27 10.04 -18.25 -2.30
N SER A 28 8.75 -17.91 -2.18
CA SER A 28 8.33 -16.57 -1.71
C SER A 28 8.78 -16.37 -0.26
N ALA A 29 9.52 -15.29 -0.01
CA ALA A 29 10.07 -14.92 1.30
C ALA A 29 11.10 -15.93 1.87
N ALA A 30 11.64 -16.85 1.08
CA ALA A 30 12.64 -17.81 1.55
C ALA A 30 14.05 -17.19 1.78
N GLN A 31 14.25 -15.94 1.45
CA GLN A 31 15.51 -15.20 1.67
C GLN A 31 16.77 -15.94 1.18
N GLY A 32 16.66 -16.67 0.06
CA GLY A 32 17.77 -17.43 -0.53
C GLY A 32 18.04 -18.80 0.09
N THR A 33 17.32 -19.20 1.15
CA THR A 33 17.57 -20.50 1.82
C THR A 33 17.12 -21.71 1.01
N MET A 34 16.16 -21.53 0.09
CA MET A 34 15.58 -22.61 -0.73
C MET A 34 16.14 -22.67 -2.15
N GLY A 35 17.02 -21.76 -2.52
CA GLY A 35 17.64 -21.73 -3.84
C GLY A 35 17.80 -20.31 -4.38
N ILE A 36 18.38 -20.25 -5.60
CA ILE A 36 18.58 -19.00 -6.35
C ILE A 36 17.57 -18.95 -7.49
N VAL A 37 16.77 -17.89 -7.54
CA VAL A 37 15.83 -17.66 -8.65
C VAL A 37 16.61 -17.05 -9.81
N THR A 38 16.74 -17.78 -10.91
CA THR A 38 17.43 -17.32 -12.12
C THR A 38 16.48 -16.73 -13.16
N TRP A 39 15.22 -17.06 -13.10
CA TRP A 39 14.20 -16.58 -14.01
C TRP A 39 12.83 -16.60 -13.37
N ALA A 40 12.00 -15.59 -13.65
CA ALA A 40 10.62 -15.52 -13.19
C ALA A 40 9.71 -14.90 -14.27
N SER A 41 8.50 -15.43 -14.41
CA SER A 41 7.42 -14.83 -15.20
C SER A 41 6.40 -14.22 -14.24
N LEU A 42 6.19 -12.92 -14.35
CA LEU A 42 5.26 -12.15 -13.50
C LEU A 42 4.05 -11.72 -14.31
N ARG A 43 2.89 -11.84 -13.70
CA ARG A 43 1.67 -11.23 -14.24
C ARG A 43 1.72 -9.73 -13.95
N CYS A 44 1.66 -8.92 -14.99
CA CYS A 44 1.59 -7.47 -14.87
C CYS A 44 0.15 -6.99 -15.03
N GLU A 45 -0.16 -5.89 -14.36
CA GLU A 45 -1.39 -5.12 -14.55
C GLU A 45 -1.06 -3.85 -15.36
N ALA A 46 -2.08 -3.32 -16.06
CA ALA A 46 -1.92 -2.04 -16.77
C ALA A 46 -1.69 -0.91 -15.77
N LEU A 47 -0.75 -0.02 -16.08
CA LEU A 47 -0.53 1.18 -15.29
C LEU A 47 -1.78 2.06 -15.29
N PRO A 48 -2.12 2.69 -14.16
CA PRO A 48 -3.23 3.62 -14.09
C PRO A 48 -2.98 4.84 -14.99
N LYS A 49 -4.01 5.26 -15.73
CA LYS A 49 -3.97 6.50 -16.51
C LYS A 49 -4.14 7.73 -15.63
N VAL A 50 -4.87 7.57 -14.53
CA VAL A 50 -5.09 8.58 -13.50
C VAL A 50 -4.93 7.92 -12.15
N GLN A 51 -4.14 8.53 -11.29
CA GLN A 51 -3.99 8.10 -9.90
C GLN A 51 -4.05 9.32 -8.99
N LYS A 52 -4.86 9.24 -7.94
CA LYS A 52 -4.96 10.28 -6.92
C LYS A 52 -4.67 9.66 -5.56
N PHE A 53 -3.85 10.36 -4.77
CA PHE A 53 -3.54 10.00 -3.39
C PHE A 53 -4.31 10.89 -2.42
N PHE A 54 -4.74 10.27 -1.33
CA PHE A 54 -5.48 10.93 -0.26
C PHE A 54 -4.92 10.56 1.09
N LEU A 55 -5.05 11.48 2.02
CA LEU A 55 -4.66 11.37 3.41
C LEU A 55 -5.92 11.42 4.29
N VAL A 56 -5.97 10.57 5.28
CA VAL A 56 -7.05 10.55 6.26
C VAL A 56 -6.45 10.67 7.65
N PRO A 57 -6.39 11.90 8.20
CA PRO A 57 -5.90 12.13 9.54
C PRO A 57 -6.87 11.59 10.59
N ALA A 58 -6.35 11.01 11.66
CA ALA A 58 -7.16 10.57 12.79
C ALA A 58 -6.41 10.60 14.11
N GLU A 59 -7.15 10.96 15.16
CA GLU A 59 -6.66 10.93 16.54
C GLU A 59 -6.73 9.52 17.14
N ARG A 60 -7.67 8.70 16.70
CA ARG A 60 -7.93 7.36 17.25
C ARG A 60 -7.80 6.29 16.18
N LEU A 61 -7.03 5.27 16.50
CA LEU A 61 -6.79 4.12 15.63
C LEU A 61 -8.08 3.39 15.27
N ASP A 62 -9.02 3.24 16.21
CA ASP A 62 -10.28 2.51 15.99
C ASP A 62 -11.10 3.07 14.82
N ASN A 63 -11.15 4.40 14.70
CA ASN A 63 -11.91 5.05 13.63
C ASN A 63 -11.28 4.75 12.26
N VAL A 64 -9.95 4.79 12.20
CA VAL A 64 -9.19 4.48 10.98
C VAL A 64 -9.35 3.02 10.60
N ILE A 65 -9.27 2.11 11.55
CA ILE A 65 -9.46 0.68 11.29
C ILE A 65 -10.85 0.40 10.72
N ASN A 66 -11.88 0.99 11.31
CA ASN A 66 -13.26 0.84 10.82
C ASN A 66 -13.41 1.35 9.38
N PHE A 67 -12.79 2.49 9.07
CA PHE A 67 -12.79 3.04 7.72
C PHE A 67 -11.98 2.16 6.75
N ALA A 68 -10.77 1.73 7.14
CA ALA A 68 -9.94 0.84 6.33
C ALA A 68 -10.68 -0.48 6.00
N TYR A 69 -11.43 -1.04 6.94
CA TYR A 69 -12.27 -2.20 6.68
C TYR A 69 -13.31 -1.97 5.60
N LYS A 70 -13.98 -0.82 5.63
CA LYS A 70 -14.96 -0.46 4.60
C LYS A 70 -14.29 -0.33 3.24
N LEU A 71 -13.12 0.35 3.17
CA LEU A 71 -12.33 0.48 1.94
C LEU A 71 -11.91 -0.89 1.38
N LEU A 72 -11.41 -1.78 2.23
CA LEU A 72 -11.02 -3.13 1.82
C LEU A 72 -12.19 -3.95 1.26
N ARG A 73 -13.40 -3.73 1.77
CA ARG A 73 -14.61 -4.43 1.28
C ARG A 73 -15.07 -3.93 -0.08
N ILE A 74 -15.04 -2.63 -0.32
CA ILE A 74 -15.46 -2.05 -1.61
C ILE A 74 -14.39 -2.18 -2.70
N ARG A 75 -13.10 -2.39 -2.32
CA ARG A 75 -11.97 -2.59 -3.23
C ARG A 75 -11.77 -1.45 -4.25
N PHE A 76 -12.05 -0.22 -3.86
CA PHE A 76 -11.82 0.95 -4.71
C PHE A 76 -10.37 1.44 -4.65
N HIS A 77 -9.68 1.17 -3.54
CA HIS A 77 -8.28 1.57 -3.35
C HIS A 77 -7.33 0.74 -4.22
N ASP A 78 -6.31 1.40 -4.69
CA ASP A 78 -5.16 0.79 -5.38
C ASP A 78 -4.04 0.53 -4.38
N GLU A 79 -3.68 1.55 -3.61
CA GLU A 79 -2.72 1.50 -2.52
C GLU A 79 -3.43 1.83 -1.20
N LEU A 80 -3.00 1.21 -0.11
CA LEU A 80 -3.54 1.45 1.23
C LEU A 80 -2.44 1.24 2.28
N LEU A 81 -2.09 2.31 2.99
CA LEU A 81 -1.07 2.32 4.02
C LEU A 81 -1.62 2.99 5.28
N LEU A 82 -1.43 2.38 6.44
CA LEU A 82 -1.71 2.99 7.74
C LEU A 82 -0.41 3.27 8.46
N LEU A 83 -0.16 4.52 8.74
CA LEU A 83 1.07 5.01 9.36
C LEU A 83 0.74 5.72 10.67
N ASN A 84 1.57 5.51 11.69
CA ASN A 84 1.58 6.39 12.85
C ASN A 84 2.37 7.67 12.53
N GLY A 85 2.16 8.74 13.31
CA GLY A 85 2.79 10.03 13.06
C GLY A 85 4.32 9.97 13.03
N SER A 86 4.93 9.10 13.84
CA SER A 86 6.39 8.94 13.87
C SER A 86 6.92 8.25 12.63
N ASP A 87 6.29 7.16 12.20
CA ASP A 87 6.67 6.46 10.98
C ASP A 87 6.42 7.33 9.74
N PHE A 88 5.32 8.08 9.75
CA PHE A 88 5.00 8.98 8.65
C PHE A 88 6.05 10.11 8.52
N ALA A 89 6.45 10.71 9.64
CA ALA A 89 7.52 11.69 9.67
C ALA A 89 8.87 11.09 9.23
N ALA A 90 9.19 9.87 9.65
CA ALA A 90 10.43 9.19 9.27
C ALA A 90 10.49 8.86 7.77
N VAL A 91 9.36 8.50 7.15
CA VAL A 91 9.27 8.22 5.72
C VAL A 91 9.52 9.48 4.89
N LEU A 92 9.02 10.63 5.34
CA LEU A 92 9.11 11.89 4.60
C LEU A 92 10.39 12.68 4.89
N GLY A 93 10.92 12.59 6.12
CA GLY A 93 12.03 13.42 6.58
C GLY A 93 13.37 12.97 6.05
N GLN A 94 14.18 13.93 5.63
CA GLN A 94 15.54 13.73 5.12
C GLN A 94 16.62 14.16 6.13
N SER A 95 16.22 14.71 7.28
CA SER A 95 17.10 15.09 8.38
C SER A 95 16.41 14.88 9.73
N ALA A 96 17.20 14.87 10.83
CA ALA A 96 16.65 14.74 12.18
C ALA A 96 15.68 15.89 12.51
N GLU A 97 16.07 17.11 12.18
CA GLU A 97 15.27 18.31 12.44
C GLU A 97 13.94 18.30 11.69
N GLN A 98 13.95 17.84 10.44
CA GLN A 98 12.71 17.69 9.66
C GLN A 98 11.79 16.63 10.25
N ILE A 99 12.34 15.48 10.67
CA ILE A 99 11.56 14.41 11.28
C ILE A 99 10.92 14.91 12.60
N GLU A 100 11.67 15.58 13.46
CA GLU A 100 11.15 16.13 14.71
C GLU A 100 10.07 17.20 14.46
N GLY A 101 10.27 18.08 13.48
CA GLY A 101 9.28 19.07 13.08
C GLY A 101 7.99 18.43 12.55
N LEU A 102 8.11 17.41 11.69
CA LEU A 102 6.97 16.69 11.14
C LEU A 102 6.23 15.89 12.23
N GLN A 103 6.93 15.27 13.17
CA GLN A 103 6.30 14.54 14.28
C GLN A 103 5.42 15.41 15.15
N GLN A 104 5.77 16.69 15.32
CA GLN A 104 4.96 17.64 16.09
C GLN A 104 3.71 18.12 15.32
N GLN A 105 3.75 18.07 14.01
CA GLN A 105 2.70 18.60 13.14
C GLN A 105 1.73 17.52 12.64
N LEU A 106 2.21 16.29 12.47
CA LEU A 106 1.40 15.21 11.92
C LEU A 106 0.45 14.63 12.98
N PRO A 107 -0.73 14.17 12.56
CA PRO A 107 -1.67 13.51 13.45
C PRO A 107 -1.11 12.17 13.95
N PRO A 108 -1.61 11.64 15.07
CA PRO A 108 -1.18 10.37 15.63
C PRO A 108 -1.29 9.20 14.65
N TRP A 109 -2.31 9.21 13.81
CA TRP A 109 -2.55 8.20 12.79
C TRP A 109 -2.94 8.85 11.46
N THR A 110 -2.41 8.32 10.37
CA THR A 110 -2.78 8.73 9.02
C THR A 110 -2.96 7.51 8.15
N LEU A 111 -4.14 7.36 7.56
CA LEU A 111 -4.35 6.41 6.49
C LEU A 111 -4.05 7.10 5.16
N VAL A 112 -3.16 6.50 4.38
CA VAL A 112 -2.82 6.92 3.02
C VAL A 112 -3.43 5.93 2.06
N PHE A 113 -4.19 6.39 1.09
CA PHE A 113 -4.72 5.52 0.05
C PHE A 113 -4.69 6.18 -1.32
N ALA A 114 -4.70 5.36 -2.35
CA ALA A 114 -4.75 5.79 -3.74
C ALA A 114 -6.02 5.28 -4.43
N LEU A 115 -6.54 6.11 -5.33
CA LEU A 115 -7.57 5.73 -6.30
C LEU A 115 -6.96 5.69 -7.69
N ALA A 116 -7.26 4.67 -8.47
CA ALA A 116 -6.71 4.48 -9.80
C ALA A 116 -7.79 4.30 -10.87
N GLY A 117 -7.67 5.07 -11.93
CA GLY A 117 -8.44 4.93 -13.17
C GLY A 117 -7.58 4.30 -14.27
N ARG A 118 -7.91 3.07 -14.72
CA ARG A 118 -7.11 2.33 -15.70
C ARG A 118 -7.73 2.30 -17.09
N ASP A 119 -9.03 2.09 -17.17
CA ASP A 119 -9.75 1.76 -18.41
C ASP A 119 -10.44 2.96 -19.06
N LEU A 120 -11.70 2.78 -19.43
CA LEU A 120 -12.55 3.81 -19.99
C LEU A 120 -12.95 4.83 -18.92
N LEU A 121 -12.98 6.12 -19.31
CA LEU A 121 -13.37 7.24 -18.44
C LEU A 121 -12.64 7.24 -17.09
N PRO A 122 -11.29 7.22 -17.10
CA PRO A 122 -10.53 7.04 -15.87
C PRO A 122 -10.72 8.20 -14.88
N GLN A 123 -10.93 9.41 -15.35
CA GLN A 123 -11.13 10.60 -14.53
C GLN A 123 -12.49 10.59 -13.83
N GLU A 124 -13.54 10.30 -14.59
CA GLU A 124 -14.92 10.20 -14.08
C GLU A 124 -15.04 9.06 -13.08
N ARG A 125 -14.39 7.95 -13.36
CA ARG A 125 -14.36 6.83 -12.43
C ARG A 125 -13.67 7.18 -11.10
N VAL A 126 -12.54 7.87 -11.15
CA VAL A 126 -11.83 8.32 -9.94
C VAL A 126 -12.66 9.33 -9.17
N ALA A 127 -13.31 10.27 -9.86
CA ALA A 127 -14.19 11.26 -9.23
C ALA A 127 -15.39 10.60 -8.50
N PHE A 128 -16.02 9.62 -9.15
CA PHE A 128 -17.11 8.84 -8.54
C PHE A 128 -16.65 8.08 -7.29
N MET A 129 -15.49 7.39 -7.39
CA MET A 129 -14.93 6.68 -6.23
C MET A 129 -14.56 7.63 -5.09
N GLU A 130 -14.05 8.82 -5.41
CA GLU A 130 -13.69 9.85 -4.43
C GLU A 130 -14.93 10.32 -3.65
N GLU A 131 -16.05 10.57 -4.33
CA GLU A 131 -17.32 10.96 -3.71
C GLU A 131 -17.85 9.88 -2.77
N ASP A 132 -17.93 8.63 -3.24
CA ASP A 132 -18.38 7.49 -2.42
C ASP A 132 -17.50 7.29 -1.17
N ILE A 133 -16.19 7.42 -1.32
CA ILE A 133 -15.26 7.24 -0.21
C ILE A 133 -15.35 8.42 0.77
N ALA A 134 -15.57 9.64 0.30
CA ALA A 134 -15.79 10.80 1.17
C ALA A 134 -17.03 10.60 2.07
N ASP A 135 -18.11 10.07 1.51
CA ASP A 135 -19.33 9.73 2.25
C ASP A 135 -19.06 8.66 3.32
N ILE A 136 -18.31 7.60 2.94
CA ILE A 136 -17.93 6.54 3.87
C ILE A 136 -17.03 7.06 4.99
N ALA A 137 -16.10 7.96 4.69
CA ALA A 137 -15.24 8.59 5.67
C ALA A 137 -16.07 9.43 6.65
N GLY A 138 -17.02 10.22 6.15
CA GLY A 138 -17.96 11.00 6.96
C GLY A 138 -18.77 10.14 7.93
N GLN A 139 -19.23 8.95 7.53
CA GLN A 139 -19.90 7.98 8.39
C GLN A 139 -19.00 7.43 9.52
N CYS A 140 -17.69 7.48 9.34
CA CYS A 140 -16.70 7.09 10.35
C CYS A 140 -16.20 8.27 11.19
N GLY A 141 -16.74 9.49 10.98
CA GLY A 141 -16.26 10.72 11.62
C GLY A 141 -14.87 11.17 11.14
N LEU A 142 -14.49 10.75 9.93
CA LEU A 142 -13.21 11.07 9.29
C LEU A 142 -13.43 11.96 8.06
N ARG A 143 -12.34 12.58 7.59
CA ARG A 143 -12.31 13.36 6.35
C ARG A 143 -11.17 12.88 5.48
N ILE A 144 -11.38 12.91 4.17
CA ILE A 144 -10.32 12.70 3.20
C ILE A 144 -9.74 14.06 2.81
N GLU A 145 -8.42 14.14 2.79
CA GLU A 145 -7.70 15.38 2.53
C GLU A 145 -6.60 15.14 1.49
N SER A 146 -6.31 16.15 0.69
CA SER A 146 -5.19 16.13 -0.24
C SER A 146 -3.89 16.65 0.40
N GLU A 147 -4.01 17.35 1.54
CA GLU A 147 -2.89 17.94 2.28
C GLU A 147 -3.19 17.96 3.78
N ILE A 148 -2.19 17.61 4.60
CA ILE A 148 -2.25 17.69 6.07
C ILE A 148 -1.04 18.49 6.55
N ASN A 149 -1.26 19.63 7.19
CA ASN A 149 -0.22 20.45 7.83
C ASN A 149 1.01 20.72 6.95
N GLY A 150 0.77 21.01 5.66
CA GLY A 150 1.84 21.29 4.69
C GLY A 150 2.41 20.05 3.97
N VAL A 151 1.96 18.84 4.33
CA VAL A 151 2.32 17.60 3.63
C VAL A 151 1.26 17.28 2.61
N ARG A 152 1.62 17.33 1.33
CA ARG A 152 0.72 17.00 0.21
C ARG A 152 0.70 15.50 -0.08
N ALA A 153 -0.46 15.00 -0.45
CA ALA A 153 -0.62 13.60 -0.84
C ALA A 153 0.27 13.20 -2.02
N GLU A 154 0.52 14.09 -2.99
CA GLU A 154 1.43 13.86 -4.12
C GLU A 154 2.88 13.67 -3.66
N GLN A 155 3.33 14.39 -2.63
CA GLN A 155 4.66 14.22 -2.05
C GLN A 155 4.80 12.83 -1.42
N VAL A 156 3.78 12.40 -0.69
CA VAL A 156 3.72 11.05 -0.11
C VAL A 156 3.75 9.99 -1.21
N GLN A 157 2.96 10.19 -2.28
CA GLN A 157 2.96 9.34 -3.45
C GLN A 157 4.37 9.17 -4.04
N GLN A 158 5.06 10.26 -4.28
CA GLN A 158 6.41 10.22 -4.85
C GLN A 158 7.38 9.46 -3.95
N THR A 159 7.30 9.66 -2.64
CA THR A 159 8.14 8.96 -1.68
C THR A 159 7.84 7.46 -1.62
N VAL A 160 6.56 7.08 -1.71
CA VAL A 160 6.14 5.67 -1.69
C VAL A 160 6.50 4.95 -3.00
N LEU A 161 6.28 5.60 -4.15
CA LEU A 161 6.57 5.00 -5.46
C LEU A 161 8.08 4.97 -5.78
N ASN A 162 8.84 5.91 -5.24
CA ASN A 162 10.28 6.00 -5.44
C ASN A 162 11.02 6.01 -4.09
N PRO A 163 10.94 4.91 -3.33
CA PRO A 163 11.57 4.86 -2.02
C PRO A 163 13.09 4.98 -2.16
N SER A 164 13.70 5.76 -1.28
CA SER A 164 15.16 5.79 -1.18
C SER A 164 15.69 4.42 -0.77
N THR A 165 16.76 3.96 -1.41
CA THR A 165 17.47 2.72 -1.03
C THR A 165 18.10 2.84 0.35
N GLU A 166 18.49 4.06 0.73
CA GLU A 166 19.09 4.38 2.01
C GLU A 166 18.37 5.59 2.66
N PRO A 167 17.16 5.40 3.19
CA PRO A 167 16.44 6.49 3.84
C PRO A 167 17.19 6.96 5.09
N TYR A 168 17.05 8.23 5.43
CA TYR A 168 17.76 8.86 6.54
C TYR A 168 17.61 8.10 7.87
N TRP A 169 16.44 7.57 8.16
CA TRP A 169 16.19 6.82 9.38
C TRP A 169 17.01 5.51 9.47
N LYS A 170 17.33 4.86 8.32
CA LYS A 170 18.25 3.71 8.28
C LYS A 170 19.71 4.12 8.49
N GLN A 171 20.10 5.28 7.97
CA GLN A 171 21.48 5.77 8.12
C GLN A 171 21.84 6.13 9.57
N ARG A 172 20.86 6.42 10.42
CA ARG A 172 21.09 6.66 11.85
C ARG A 172 21.51 5.40 12.65
N SER A 173 21.24 4.23 12.12
CA SER A 173 21.66 2.99 12.73
C SER A 173 23.16 2.78 12.58
N LYS A 174 23.86 2.53 13.69
CA LYS A 174 25.30 2.23 13.68
C LYS A 174 25.61 0.79 13.25
N GLY A 175 24.72 0.11 12.57
CA GLY A 175 24.84 -1.28 12.16
C GLY A 175 23.90 -1.63 11.01
N ALA A 176 23.81 -2.91 10.66
CA ALA A 176 22.89 -3.38 9.66
C ALA A 176 21.44 -3.23 10.14
N CYS A 177 20.59 -2.67 9.28
CA CYS A 177 19.14 -2.66 9.48
C CYS A 177 18.53 -3.89 8.84
N GLN A 178 17.64 -4.56 9.56
CA GLN A 178 16.83 -5.64 9.01
C GLN A 178 15.37 -5.30 9.17
N ASP A 179 14.63 -5.35 8.05
CA ASP A 179 13.19 -5.16 8.07
C ASP A 179 12.51 -6.47 8.53
N ILE A 180 11.59 -6.36 9.47
CA ILE A 180 10.81 -7.48 9.98
C ILE A 180 9.37 -7.33 9.50
N PHE A 181 8.86 -8.34 8.80
CA PHE A 181 7.49 -8.40 8.30
C PHE A 181 6.73 -9.51 9.00
N PHE A 182 5.48 -9.25 9.32
CA PHE A 182 4.56 -10.28 9.80
C PHE A 182 3.16 -10.03 9.26
N LEU A 183 2.42 -11.11 9.09
CA LEU A 183 1.03 -11.06 8.69
C LEU A 183 0.15 -11.14 9.91
N THR A 184 -0.81 -10.22 10.00
CA THR A 184 -1.82 -10.21 11.05
C THR A 184 -3.18 -9.85 10.48
N THR A 185 -4.23 -10.02 11.27
CA THR A 185 -5.58 -9.54 10.94
C THR A 185 -5.80 -8.21 11.63
N LEU A 186 -6.59 -7.32 11.01
CA LEU A 186 -6.93 -6.01 11.59
C LEU A 186 -7.70 -6.10 12.93
N ASN A 187 -8.19 -7.27 13.29
CA ASN A 187 -8.97 -7.51 14.52
C ASN A 187 -8.14 -7.99 15.71
N ARG A 188 -6.82 -8.02 15.60
CA ARG A 188 -5.95 -8.55 16.66
C ARG A 188 -4.80 -7.62 16.95
#